data_27d5f108f576531ccdc443a5f522ec46
#
_entry.id   27d5f108f576531ccdc443a5f522ec46
#
_cell.length_a   1.000
_cell.length_b   1.000
_cell.length_c   1.000
_cell.angle_alpha   90.00
_cell.angle_beta   90.00
_cell.angle_gamma   90.00
#
_symmetry.space_group_name_H-M   'P 1'
#
loop_
_entity.id
_entity.type
_entity.pdbx_description
1 polymer ?
#
loop_
_entity_poly.entity_id
_entity_poly.type
_entity_poly.pdbx_seq_one_letter_code
_entity_poly.pdbx_strand_id
1 'polypeptide(L)'
;MQTPIEKYRSHLNSVDFKVDSSQEVAVMHLQRLFVDLIEKEGEGNFLLRKIKCLFERKKSTKILGLYLWGGVGRGKTYLVDSFFECLPFENKLRIHFHRFMQNIHKDLKELVDIENPLQIIADRLAQKTQVICFDEFHVSDITDAMLLTGLLETLF
;
A
#
# COMPACT_ATOMS: atom_id res chain seq x y z
N MET A 1 1.54 -11.19 16.79
CA MET A 1 1.40 -10.24 15.69
C MET A 1 0.45 -9.16 16.14
N GLN A 2 0.87 -7.90 16.15
CA GLN A 2 0.05 -6.78 16.60
C GLN A 2 -0.70 -6.18 15.41
N THR A 3 -2.00 -5.95 15.54
CA THR A 3 -2.82 -5.31 14.50
C THR A 3 -2.73 -3.78 14.57
N PRO A 4 -3.06 -3.04 13.48
CA PRO A 4 -3.06 -1.58 13.50
C PRO A 4 -3.92 -0.98 14.63
N ILE A 5 -5.08 -1.57 14.89
CA ILE A 5 -5.98 -1.10 15.97
C ILE A 5 -5.41 -1.34 17.37
N GLU A 6 -4.77 -2.50 17.59
CA GLU A 6 -4.12 -2.83 18.87
C GLU A 6 -2.93 -1.90 19.11
N LYS A 7 -2.13 -1.63 18.07
CA LYS A 7 -1.00 -0.71 18.14
C LYS A 7 -1.44 0.71 18.46
N TYR A 8 -2.48 1.21 17.78
CA TYR A 8 -3.05 2.52 18.06
C TYR A 8 -3.56 2.62 19.51
N ARG A 9 -4.30 1.62 19.99
CA ARG A 9 -4.81 1.59 21.37
C ARG A 9 -3.69 1.55 22.40
N SER A 10 -2.60 0.82 22.13
CA SER A 10 -1.45 0.78 23.04
C SER A 10 -0.79 2.16 23.18
N HIS A 11 -0.75 2.95 22.11
CA HIS A 11 -0.22 4.33 22.16
C HIS A 11 -1.18 5.32 22.84
N LEU A 12 -2.50 5.14 22.74
CA LEU A 12 -3.46 5.97 23.48
C LEU A 12 -3.29 5.88 25.00
N ASN A 13 -2.74 4.77 25.49
CA ASN A 13 -2.44 4.59 26.91
C ASN A 13 -1.15 5.31 27.36
N SER A 14 -0.38 5.91 26.44
CA SER A 14 0.78 6.75 26.76
C SER A 14 0.33 8.18 27.09
N VAL A 15 1.03 8.81 28.04
CA VAL A 15 0.62 10.07 28.70
C VAL A 15 0.46 11.27 27.73
N ASP A 16 1.07 11.20 26.56
CA ASP A 16 1.14 12.33 25.60
C ASP A 16 0.19 12.21 24.40
N PHE A 17 -0.61 11.14 24.30
CA PHE A 17 -1.45 10.91 23.13
C PHE A 17 -2.88 11.36 23.37
N LYS A 18 -3.38 12.33 22.57
CA LYS A 18 -4.77 12.78 22.62
C LYS A 18 -5.62 11.99 21.62
N VAL A 19 -6.78 11.53 22.10
CA VAL A 19 -7.78 10.88 21.25
C VAL A 19 -8.25 11.86 20.17
N ASP A 20 -8.19 11.45 18.91
CA ASP A 20 -8.73 12.18 17.76
C ASP A 20 -9.69 11.24 17.00
N SER A 21 -10.97 11.62 16.95
CA SER A 21 -12.01 10.83 16.28
C SER A 21 -11.71 10.58 14.79
N SER A 22 -11.02 11.52 14.14
CA SER A 22 -10.60 11.36 12.74
C SER A 22 -9.52 10.29 12.59
N GLN A 23 -8.62 10.18 13.58
CA GLN A 23 -7.62 9.12 13.61
C GLN A 23 -8.25 7.75 13.87
N GLU A 24 -9.26 7.67 14.75
CA GLU A 24 -9.97 6.41 15.01
C GLU A 24 -10.63 5.87 13.72
N VAL A 25 -11.29 6.73 12.96
CA VAL A 25 -11.89 6.36 11.66
C VAL A 25 -10.80 5.88 10.69
N ALA A 26 -9.69 6.59 10.59
CA ALA A 26 -8.57 6.20 9.72
C ALA A 26 -7.98 4.84 10.13
N VAL A 27 -7.81 4.58 11.43
CA VAL A 27 -7.33 3.30 11.98
C VAL A 27 -8.29 2.16 11.65
N MET A 28 -9.61 2.38 11.70
CA MET A 28 -10.59 1.36 11.30
C MET A 28 -10.45 0.98 9.82
N HIS A 29 -10.23 1.96 8.93
CA HIS A 29 -9.97 1.70 7.52
C HIS A 29 -8.64 0.98 7.29
N LEU A 30 -7.58 1.35 8.01
CA LEU A 30 -6.29 0.66 7.97
C LEU A 30 -6.39 -0.76 8.50
N GLN A 31 -7.19 -1.00 9.56
CA GLN A 31 -7.45 -2.34 10.07
C GLN A 31 -8.16 -3.22 9.04
N ARG A 32 -9.15 -2.69 8.33
CA ARG A 32 -9.83 -3.42 7.26
C ARG A 32 -8.85 -3.80 6.15
N LEU A 33 -8.07 -2.82 5.65
CA LEU A 33 -7.05 -3.06 4.62
C LEU A 33 -6.03 -4.12 5.08
N PHE A 34 -5.61 -4.07 6.35
CA PHE A 34 -4.73 -5.05 6.94
C PHE A 34 -5.31 -6.47 6.88
N VAL A 35 -6.58 -6.65 7.27
CA VAL A 35 -7.26 -7.94 7.23
C VAL A 35 -7.35 -8.46 5.80
N ASP A 36 -7.78 -7.61 4.84
CA ASP A 36 -7.89 -7.96 3.42
C ASP A 36 -6.53 -8.44 2.84
N LEU A 37 -5.42 -7.77 3.22
CA LEU A 37 -4.07 -8.14 2.78
C LEU A 37 -3.59 -9.46 3.39
N ILE A 38 -3.85 -9.70 4.68
CA ILE A 38 -3.47 -10.95 5.35
C ILE A 38 -4.27 -12.14 4.81
N GLU A 39 -5.56 -11.96 4.55
CA GLU A 39 -6.37 -13.03 3.95
C GLU A 39 -5.85 -13.41 2.56
N LYS A 40 -5.46 -12.42 1.74
CA LYS A 40 -4.86 -12.66 0.42
C LYS A 40 -3.52 -13.40 0.52
N GLU A 41 -2.68 -13.05 1.50
CA GLU A 41 -1.40 -13.71 1.77
C GLU A 41 -1.63 -15.19 2.19
N GLY A 42 -2.59 -15.43 3.08
CA GLY A 42 -2.97 -16.78 3.51
C GLY A 42 -3.49 -17.67 2.37
N GLU A 43 -4.10 -17.08 1.34
CA GLU A 43 -4.54 -17.79 0.11
C GLU A 43 -3.36 -18.16 -0.80
N GLY A 44 -2.17 -17.58 -0.60
CA GLY A 44 -0.92 -17.88 -1.34
C GLY A 44 -0.37 -19.29 -1.07
N ASN A 45 -0.78 -20.00 -0.01
CA ASN A 45 -0.41 -21.39 0.23
C ASN A 45 -1.10 -22.29 -0.80
N PHE A 46 -0.32 -22.69 -1.82
CA PHE A 46 -0.72 -23.45 -3.01
C PHE A 46 -1.56 -24.73 -2.71
N LEU A 47 -1.34 -25.37 -1.58
CA LEU A 47 -2.08 -26.58 -1.16
C LEU A 47 -3.51 -26.26 -0.68
N LEU A 48 -3.70 -25.13 0.03
CA LEU A 48 -5.01 -24.68 0.49
C LEU A 48 -5.86 -24.13 -0.66
N ARG A 49 -5.22 -23.48 -1.66
CA ARG A 49 -5.87 -22.97 -2.89
C ARG A 49 -6.50 -24.09 -3.73
N LYS A 50 -5.86 -25.27 -3.82
CA LYS A 50 -6.38 -26.42 -4.57
C LYS A 50 -7.65 -27.01 -3.95
N ILE A 51 -7.77 -26.98 -2.63
CA ILE A 51 -8.94 -27.51 -1.90
C ILE A 51 -10.09 -26.48 -1.90
N LYS A 52 -9.80 -25.19 -1.75
CA LYS A 52 -10.82 -24.11 -1.74
C LYS A 52 -11.41 -23.84 -3.14
N CYS A 53 -10.65 -24.02 -4.21
CA CYS A 53 -11.11 -23.87 -5.60
C CYS A 53 -12.18 -24.89 -6.02
N LEU A 54 -12.31 -26.01 -5.30
CA LEU A 54 -13.34 -27.03 -5.55
C LEU A 54 -14.69 -26.71 -4.89
N PHE A 55 -14.72 -25.82 -3.89
CA PHE A 55 -15.95 -25.60 -3.09
C PHE A 55 -16.48 -24.16 -3.10
N GLU A 56 -15.72 -23.13 -3.43
CA GLU A 56 -16.23 -21.74 -3.44
C GLU A 56 -15.69 -20.93 -4.62
N ARG A 57 -16.58 -20.52 -5.52
CA ARG A 57 -16.40 -19.41 -6.47
C ARG A 57 -16.40 -18.08 -5.71
N LYS A 58 -15.42 -17.85 -4.82
CA LYS A 58 -15.24 -16.53 -4.24
C LYS A 58 -14.60 -15.65 -5.31
N LYS A 59 -15.37 -14.67 -5.83
CA LYS A 59 -14.84 -13.57 -6.65
C LYS A 59 -13.63 -13.02 -5.90
N SER A 60 -12.46 -13.02 -6.57
CA SER A 60 -11.30 -12.26 -6.11
C SER A 60 -11.74 -10.80 -5.97
N THR A 61 -12.05 -10.37 -4.76
CA THR A 61 -12.39 -9.00 -4.48
C THR A 61 -11.10 -8.19 -4.58
N LYS A 62 -11.04 -7.25 -5.53
CA LYS A 62 -9.92 -6.33 -5.63
C LYS A 62 -9.75 -5.61 -4.28
N ILE A 63 -8.54 -5.65 -3.73
CA ILE A 63 -8.22 -4.90 -2.51
C ILE A 63 -8.06 -3.43 -2.90
N LEU A 64 -8.94 -2.60 -2.38
CA LEU A 64 -8.89 -1.16 -2.61
C LEU A 64 -7.83 -0.53 -1.71
N GLY A 65 -6.98 0.31 -2.30
CA GLY A 65 -6.04 1.14 -1.55
C GLY A 65 -6.75 2.17 -0.67
N LEU A 66 -5.99 2.82 0.21
CA LEU A 66 -6.49 3.84 1.12
C LEU A 66 -5.71 5.14 0.92
N TYR A 67 -6.44 6.25 0.81
CA TYR A 67 -5.88 7.59 0.75
C TYR A 67 -6.22 8.39 2.01
N LEU A 68 -5.19 8.80 2.76
CA LEU A 68 -5.32 9.62 3.96
C LEU A 68 -5.06 11.08 3.60
N TRP A 69 -6.07 11.93 3.78
CA TRP A 69 -5.98 13.36 3.55
C TRP A 69 -6.29 14.18 4.80
N GLY A 70 -5.84 15.43 4.83
CA GLY A 70 -6.07 16.34 5.96
C GLY A 70 -4.86 17.23 6.25
N GLY A 71 -5.02 18.17 7.17
CA GLY A 71 -4.00 19.15 7.56
C GLY A 71 -2.72 18.54 8.11
N VAL A 72 -1.67 19.36 8.19
CA VAL A 72 -0.38 18.99 8.81
C VAL A 72 -0.59 18.75 10.32
N GLY A 73 0.20 17.86 10.91
CA GLY A 73 0.15 17.58 12.35
C GLY A 73 -0.99 16.64 12.79
N ARG A 74 -1.81 16.11 11.87
CA ARG A 74 -2.93 15.21 12.19
C ARG A 74 -2.51 13.74 12.38
N GLY A 75 -1.21 13.43 12.41
CA GLY A 75 -0.69 12.08 12.64
C GLY A 75 -0.79 11.12 11.46
N LYS A 76 -0.99 11.60 10.22
CA LYS A 76 -1.08 10.73 9.03
C LYS A 76 0.13 9.81 8.86
N THR A 77 1.34 10.39 8.91
CA THR A 77 2.61 9.63 8.79
C THR A 77 2.70 8.56 9.87
N TYR A 78 2.39 8.90 11.13
CA TYR A 78 2.35 7.95 12.24
C TYR A 78 1.38 6.77 11.97
N LEU A 79 0.18 7.05 11.46
CA LEU A 79 -0.81 6.01 11.15
C LEU A 79 -0.33 5.08 10.03
N VAL A 80 0.28 5.65 8.97
CA VAL A 80 0.83 4.87 7.86
C VAL A 80 2.03 4.03 8.32
N ASP A 81 2.93 4.60 9.12
CA ASP A 81 4.10 3.88 9.66
C ASP A 81 3.65 2.75 10.59
N SER A 82 2.69 3.02 11.49
CA SER A 82 2.11 2.00 12.35
C SER A 82 1.47 0.85 11.56
N PHE A 83 0.74 1.16 10.51
CA PHE A 83 0.17 0.16 9.60
C PHE A 83 1.26 -0.65 8.91
N PHE A 84 2.26 0.03 8.32
CA PHE A 84 3.36 -0.62 7.61
C PHE A 84 4.14 -1.60 8.48
N GLU A 85 4.40 -1.23 9.74
CA GLU A 85 5.10 -2.08 10.70
C GLU A 85 4.27 -3.31 11.12
N CYS A 86 2.93 -3.21 11.13
CA CYS A 86 2.05 -4.33 11.44
C CYS A 86 2.00 -5.40 10.34
N LEU A 87 2.32 -5.06 9.09
CA LEU A 87 2.31 -6.01 7.97
C LEU A 87 3.43 -7.05 8.14
N PRO A 88 3.12 -8.38 8.16
CA PRO A 88 4.07 -9.43 8.50
C PRO A 88 4.97 -9.89 7.35
N PHE A 89 4.77 -9.35 6.15
CA PHE A 89 5.53 -9.74 4.97
C PHE A 89 6.57 -8.69 4.58
N GLU A 90 7.66 -9.15 3.92
CA GLU A 90 8.81 -8.32 3.54
C GLU A 90 8.60 -7.56 2.20
N ASN A 91 7.75 -8.08 1.30
CA ASN A 91 7.46 -7.50 0.00
C ASN A 91 6.52 -6.27 0.10
N LYS A 92 6.92 -5.32 0.90
CA LYS A 92 6.25 -4.03 1.14
C LYS A 92 7.23 -2.88 0.97
N LEU A 93 6.77 -1.76 0.43
CA LEU A 93 7.59 -0.57 0.17
C LEU A 93 7.02 0.64 0.90
N ARG A 94 7.87 1.35 1.65
CA ARG A 94 7.59 2.65 2.25
C ARG A 94 8.49 3.68 1.60
N ILE A 95 7.92 4.67 0.91
CA ILE A 95 8.70 5.64 0.14
C ILE A 95 7.95 6.97 0.01
N HIS A 96 8.69 8.08 -0.01
CA HIS A 96 8.13 9.37 -0.41
C HIS A 96 7.76 9.37 -1.90
N PHE A 97 6.61 9.92 -2.24
CA PHE A 97 6.09 9.92 -3.62
C PHE A 97 7.10 10.53 -4.62
N HIS A 98 7.71 11.65 -4.28
CA HIS A 98 8.71 12.29 -5.13
C HIS A 98 9.90 11.36 -5.44
N ARG A 99 10.43 10.66 -4.44
CA ARG A 99 11.52 9.70 -4.63
C ARG A 99 11.09 8.49 -5.48
N PHE A 100 9.87 8.05 -5.31
CA PHE A 100 9.30 6.99 -6.15
C PHE A 100 9.29 7.43 -7.62
N MET A 101 8.77 8.64 -7.94
CA MET A 101 8.76 9.15 -9.31
C MET A 101 10.16 9.34 -9.89
N GLN A 102 11.14 9.82 -9.09
CA GLN A 102 12.54 9.88 -9.54
C GLN A 102 13.09 8.50 -9.94
N ASN A 103 12.75 7.44 -9.21
CA ASN A 103 13.16 6.09 -9.57
C ASN A 103 12.50 5.65 -10.88
N ILE A 104 11.20 5.92 -11.08
CA ILE A 104 10.49 5.61 -12.34
C ILE A 104 11.14 6.33 -13.52
N HIS A 105 11.43 7.63 -13.39
CA HIS A 105 12.12 8.39 -14.43
C HIS A 105 13.52 7.84 -14.75
N LYS A 106 14.26 7.37 -13.73
CA LYS A 106 15.55 6.73 -13.92
C LYS A 106 15.42 5.41 -14.68
N ASP A 107 14.49 4.56 -14.25
CA ASP A 107 14.24 3.26 -14.91
C ASP A 107 13.81 3.44 -16.37
N LEU A 108 12.98 4.46 -16.67
CA LEU A 108 12.60 4.80 -18.04
C LEU A 108 13.79 5.20 -18.90
N LYS A 109 14.77 5.94 -18.35
CA LYS A 109 15.99 6.31 -19.08
C LYS A 109 16.89 5.10 -19.38
N GLU A 110 16.84 4.06 -18.53
CA GLU A 110 17.58 2.83 -18.77
C GLU A 110 16.89 1.92 -19.80
N LEU A 111 15.61 2.13 -20.08
CA LEU A 111 14.78 1.36 -21.00
C LEU A 111 14.53 2.09 -22.35
N VAL A 112 15.49 2.93 -22.78
CA VAL A 112 15.43 3.60 -24.08
C VAL A 112 15.42 2.53 -25.17
N ASP A 113 14.61 2.72 -26.21
CA ASP A 113 14.42 1.81 -27.34
C ASP A 113 13.69 0.48 -27.00
N ILE A 114 13.10 0.36 -25.84
CA ILE A 114 12.28 -0.80 -25.47
C ILE A 114 10.79 -0.46 -25.66
N GLU A 115 10.06 -1.36 -26.31
CA GLU A 115 8.62 -1.24 -26.46
C GLU A 115 7.93 -1.42 -25.09
N ASN A 116 7.00 -0.50 -24.76
CA ASN A 116 6.25 -0.51 -23.50
C ASN A 116 7.08 -0.53 -22.20
N PRO A 117 7.99 0.43 -21.99
CA PRO A 117 8.89 0.43 -20.84
C PRO A 117 8.14 0.53 -19.50
N LEU A 118 6.98 1.22 -19.45
CA LEU A 118 6.14 1.31 -18.24
C LEU A 118 5.60 -0.05 -17.81
N GLN A 119 5.23 -0.91 -18.75
CA GLN A 119 4.79 -2.27 -18.46
C GLN A 119 5.89 -3.06 -17.75
N ILE A 120 7.12 -2.98 -18.24
CA ILE A 120 8.27 -3.67 -17.64
C ILE A 120 8.54 -3.17 -16.23
N ILE A 121 8.44 -1.86 -16.01
CA ILE A 121 8.61 -1.26 -14.68
C ILE A 121 7.51 -1.73 -13.73
N ALA A 122 6.25 -1.71 -14.18
CA ALA A 122 5.11 -2.19 -13.41
C ALA A 122 5.25 -3.67 -13.04
N ASP A 123 5.63 -4.52 -13.98
CA ASP A 123 5.84 -5.95 -13.74
C ASP A 123 6.95 -6.19 -12.72
N ARG A 124 8.07 -5.47 -12.82
CA ARG A 124 9.17 -5.53 -11.84
C ARG A 124 8.71 -5.09 -10.45
N LEU A 125 7.89 -4.05 -10.38
CA LEU A 125 7.35 -3.54 -9.12
C LEU A 125 6.37 -4.54 -8.51
N ALA A 126 5.45 -5.10 -9.29
CA ALA A 126 4.47 -6.09 -8.86
C ALA A 126 5.12 -7.39 -8.35
N GLN A 127 6.25 -7.80 -8.95
CA GLN A 127 6.99 -8.98 -8.51
C GLN A 127 7.68 -8.78 -7.15
N LYS A 128 8.09 -7.54 -6.84
CA LYS A 128 8.85 -7.22 -5.62
C LYS A 128 7.98 -6.72 -4.48
N THR A 129 6.78 -6.22 -4.78
CA THR A 129 6.03 -5.41 -3.83
C THR A 129 4.54 -5.73 -3.89
N GLN A 130 3.96 -6.12 -2.77
CA GLN A 130 2.51 -6.31 -2.62
C GLN A 130 1.82 -5.03 -2.15
N VAL A 131 2.51 -4.22 -1.35
CA VAL A 131 1.97 -2.99 -0.78
C VAL A 131 2.97 -1.87 -0.90
N ILE A 132 2.50 -0.74 -1.42
CA ILE A 132 3.28 0.50 -1.47
C ILE A 132 2.58 1.52 -0.57
N CYS A 133 3.31 2.05 0.41
CA CYS A 133 2.87 3.14 1.26
C CYS A 133 3.62 4.41 0.86
N PHE A 134 2.91 5.35 0.27
CA PHE A 134 3.47 6.64 -0.08
C PHE A 134 3.36 7.62 1.09
N ASP A 135 4.41 8.40 1.30
CA ASP A 135 4.38 9.62 2.09
C ASP A 135 4.36 10.84 1.16
N GLU A 136 3.77 11.92 1.63
CA GLU A 136 3.70 13.19 0.89
C GLU A 136 3.21 13.02 -0.55
N PHE A 137 2.11 12.27 -0.72
CA PHE A 137 1.54 12.02 -2.04
C PHE A 137 1.01 13.33 -2.65
N HIS A 138 1.87 13.97 -3.42
CA HIS A 138 1.57 15.22 -4.11
C HIS A 138 2.10 15.19 -5.53
N VAL A 139 1.19 15.21 -6.50
CA VAL A 139 1.53 15.24 -7.92
C VAL A 139 1.53 16.69 -8.36
N SER A 140 2.72 17.25 -8.62
CA SER A 140 2.91 18.64 -9.03
C SER A 140 3.17 18.81 -10.53
N ASP A 141 3.56 17.74 -11.20
CA ASP A 141 3.93 17.74 -12.61
C ASP A 141 2.95 16.88 -13.44
N ILE A 142 2.60 17.37 -14.63
CA ILE A 142 1.69 16.67 -15.55
C ILE A 142 2.31 15.37 -16.06
N THR A 143 3.62 15.35 -16.26
CA THR A 143 4.35 14.16 -16.72
C THR A 143 4.28 13.06 -15.66
N ASP A 144 4.49 13.42 -14.39
CA ASP A 144 4.34 12.49 -13.27
C ASP A 144 2.92 11.94 -13.16
N ALA A 145 1.90 12.79 -13.38
CA ALA A 145 0.50 12.35 -13.39
C ALA A 145 0.22 11.31 -14.48
N MET A 146 0.73 11.55 -15.70
CA MET A 146 0.55 10.63 -16.84
C MET A 146 1.28 9.29 -16.60
N LEU A 147 2.53 9.34 -16.13
CA LEU A 147 3.31 8.15 -15.82
C LEU A 147 2.67 7.34 -14.70
N LEU A 148 2.21 8.02 -13.65
CA LEU A 148 1.51 7.37 -12.53
C LEU A 148 0.22 6.68 -13.00
N THR A 149 -0.57 7.34 -13.86
CA THR A 149 -1.79 6.75 -14.40
C THR A 149 -1.48 5.48 -15.18
N GLY A 150 -0.55 5.51 -16.12
CA GLY A 150 -0.17 4.33 -16.90
C GLY A 150 0.41 3.21 -16.03
N LEU A 151 1.17 3.55 -14.99
CA LEU A 151 1.70 2.58 -14.04
C LEU A 151 0.57 1.91 -13.22
N LEU A 152 -0.38 2.70 -12.71
CA LEU A 152 -1.51 2.19 -11.93
C LEU A 152 -2.45 1.35 -12.78
N GLU A 153 -2.75 1.74 -14.04
CA GLU A 153 -3.56 0.95 -14.98
C GLU A 153 -2.94 -0.43 -15.26
N THR A 154 -1.60 -0.49 -15.23
CA THR A 154 -0.88 -1.76 -15.42
C THR A 154 -0.88 -2.64 -14.17
N LEU A 155 -0.86 -2.03 -12.98
CA LEU A 155 -0.79 -2.74 -11.69
C LEU A 155 -2.15 -3.26 -11.21
N PHE A 156 -3.26 -2.66 -11.64
CA PHE A 156 -4.62 -2.93 -11.13
C PHE A 156 -5.61 -3.29 -12.22
#